data_f7cd231e9c26d435a4e621fa5b733d6f
#
_entry.id   f7cd231e9c26d435a4e621fa5b733d6f
#
_cell.length_a   1.000
_cell.length_b   1.000
_cell.length_c   1.000
_cell.angle_alpha   90.00
_cell.angle_beta   90.00
_cell.angle_gamma   90.00
#
_symmetry.space_group_name_H-M   'P 1'
#
loop_
_entity.id
_entity.type
_entity.pdbx_description
1 polymer ?
#
loop_
_entity_poly.entity_id
_entity_poly.type
_entity_poly.pdbx_seq_one_letter_code
_entity_poly.pdbx_strand_id
1 'polypeptide(L)'
;MKFSKTLSVAFIAFTMLTTGATFAQKTKMVGGAAMYPNKNIIENAVNSKDHTTLVAAVKAAGLVETLSGKGPFTVFAPTNAAFDKLPKGTVETLLKPENKEMLQGVLTYHVVAGKWSAADVVAAIKKGNGTYTATTVQGGKLTFKMDGKDVWVIDEKGGKAKITIADVNQSNGVIHVIDTVLMHK
;
A
#
# COMPACT_ATOMS: atom_id res chain seq x y z
N MET A 1 -60.06 -43.07 -38.33
CA MET A 1 -59.79 -42.48 -37.01
C MET A 1 -58.29 -42.44 -36.83
N LYS A 2 -57.65 -41.27 -37.01
CA LYS A 2 -56.20 -41.08 -36.83
C LYS A 2 -56.00 -40.12 -35.70
N PHE A 3 -55.45 -40.59 -34.58
CA PHE A 3 -55.06 -39.74 -33.43
C PHE A 3 -53.66 -39.19 -33.67
N SER A 4 -53.55 -37.92 -33.84
CA SER A 4 -52.29 -37.18 -33.93
C SER A 4 -51.82 -36.89 -32.49
N LYS A 5 -50.69 -37.40 -32.10
CA LYS A 5 -50.01 -37.06 -30.81
C LYS A 5 -49.09 -35.89 -31.04
N THR A 6 -49.47 -34.73 -30.56
CA THR A 6 -48.62 -33.53 -30.49
C THR A 6 -47.63 -33.71 -29.31
N LEU A 7 -46.37 -33.75 -29.66
CA LEU A 7 -45.25 -33.82 -28.66
C LEU A 7 -44.88 -32.36 -28.31
N SER A 8 -45.26 -31.95 -27.10
CA SER A 8 -44.85 -30.63 -26.58
C SER A 8 -43.39 -30.76 -26.03
N VAL A 9 -42.47 -30.14 -26.74
CA VAL A 9 -41.10 -30.01 -26.22
C VAL A 9 -41.04 -28.80 -25.30
N ALA A 10 -40.95 -29.03 -23.99
CA ALA A 10 -40.72 -28.01 -23.01
C ALA A 10 -39.24 -27.62 -23.02
N PHE A 11 -38.97 -26.43 -23.51
CA PHE A 11 -37.64 -25.82 -23.51
C PHE A 11 -37.38 -25.25 -22.10
N ILE A 12 -36.67 -26.02 -21.25
CA ILE A 12 -36.23 -25.54 -19.94
C ILE A 12 -35.00 -24.67 -20.20
N ALA A 13 -35.19 -23.37 -20.19
CA ALA A 13 -34.10 -22.41 -20.18
C ALA A 13 -33.41 -22.48 -18.81
N PHE A 14 -32.27 -23.16 -18.76
CA PHE A 14 -31.38 -23.20 -17.60
C PHE A 14 -30.58 -21.89 -17.57
N THR A 15 -31.12 -20.88 -16.88
CA THR A 15 -30.39 -19.63 -16.59
C THR A 15 -29.33 -19.96 -15.56
N MET A 16 -28.07 -20.12 -16.02
CA MET A 16 -26.91 -20.13 -15.13
C MET A 16 -26.76 -18.74 -14.49
N LEU A 17 -27.23 -18.61 -13.25
CA LEU A 17 -26.84 -17.51 -12.39
C LEU A 17 -25.36 -17.72 -12.03
N THR A 18 -24.47 -17.08 -12.77
CA THR A 18 -23.08 -16.92 -12.33
C THR A 18 -23.08 -15.96 -11.15
N THR A 19 -23.18 -16.48 -9.93
CA THR A 19 -22.87 -15.72 -8.72
C THR A 19 -21.39 -15.43 -8.75
N GLY A 20 -21.02 -14.31 -9.38
CA GLY A 20 -19.69 -13.72 -9.22
C GLY A 20 -19.52 -13.39 -7.74
N ALA A 21 -18.76 -14.21 -7.01
CA ALA A 21 -18.30 -13.85 -5.68
C ALA A 21 -17.40 -12.63 -5.83
N THR A 22 -17.97 -11.44 -5.78
CA THR A 22 -17.23 -10.22 -5.55
C THR A 22 -16.64 -10.32 -4.16
N PHE A 23 -15.36 -10.68 -4.08
CA PHE A 23 -14.59 -10.49 -2.86
C PHE A 23 -14.56 -8.99 -2.58
N ALA A 24 -15.54 -8.51 -1.84
CA ALA A 24 -15.51 -7.14 -1.33
C ALA A 24 -14.26 -7.01 -0.47
N GLN A 25 -13.24 -6.33 -0.99
CA GLN A 25 -12.03 -6.04 -0.23
C GLN A 25 -12.45 -5.27 1.02
N LYS A 26 -12.18 -5.86 2.18
CA LYS A 26 -12.61 -5.29 3.46
C LYS A 26 -11.93 -3.95 3.69
N THR A 27 -12.73 -2.95 4.02
CA THR A 27 -12.28 -1.65 4.51
C THR A 27 -11.44 -1.84 5.78
N LYS A 28 -10.27 -1.19 5.85
CA LYS A 28 -9.42 -1.17 7.05
C LYS A 28 -9.47 0.20 7.71
N MET A 29 -9.44 0.20 9.04
CA MET A 29 -9.33 1.43 9.83
C MET A 29 -7.86 1.79 10.00
N VAL A 30 -7.50 3.03 9.69
CA VAL A 30 -6.14 3.58 9.86
C VAL A 30 -6.25 5.02 10.35
N GLY A 31 -5.67 5.30 11.51
CA GLY A 31 -5.72 6.63 12.11
C GLY A 31 -7.14 7.15 12.36
N GLY A 32 -8.05 6.25 12.75
CA GLY A 32 -9.45 6.59 13.01
C GLY A 32 -10.31 6.80 11.76
N ALA A 33 -9.76 6.60 10.55
CA ALA A 33 -10.47 6.72 9.29
C ALA A 33 -10.60 5.37 8.56
N ALA A 34 -11.74 5.18 7.91
CA ALA A 34 -11.97 4.02 7.05
C ALA A 34 -11.24 4.21 5.71
N MET A 35 -10.40 3.23 5.34
CA MET A 35 -9.69 3.19 4.05
C MET A 35 -10.48 2.36 3.05
N TYR A 36 -10.95 2.99 2.01
CA TYR A 36 -11.82 2.38 1.01
C TYR A 36 -11.02 1.86 -0.18
N PRO A 37 -11.16 0.59 -0.58
CA PRO A 37 -10.42 0.00 -1.70
C PRO A 37 -10.73 0.63 -3.07
N ASN A 38 -11.83 1.35 -3.21
CA ASN A 38 -12.22 2.07 -4.42
C ASN A 38 -11.68 3.50 -4.50
N LYS A 39 -11.00 3.97 -3.46
CA LYS A 39 -10.30 5.26 -3.43
C LYS A 39 -8.81 5.07 -3.65
N ASN A 40 -8.14 6.07 -4.22
CA ASN A 40 -6.69 6.04 -4.38
C ASN A 40 -5.94 6.30 -3.05
N ILE A 41 -4.62 6.13 -3.08
CA ILE A 41 -3.74 6.27 -1.92
C ILE A 41 -3.91 7.64 -1.25
N ILE A 42 -3.96 8.72 -2.02
CA ILE A 42 -4.06 10.09 -1.49
C ILE A 42 -5.45 10.37 -0.92
N GLU A 43 -6.52 9.98 -1.63
CA GLU A 43 -7.91 10.16 -1.19
C GLU A 43 -8.21 9.48 0.15
N ASN A 44 -7.54 8.38 0.44
CA ASN A 44 -7.64 7.71 1.72
C ASN A 44 -6.71 8.32 2.77
N ALA A 45 -5.44 8.56 2.43
CA ALA A 45 -4.43 9.04 3.36
C ALA A 45 -4.79 10.37 4.01
N VAL A 46 -5.43 11.28 3.28
CA VAL A 46 -5.84 12.61 3.80
C VAL A 46 -6.86 12.54 4.94
N ASN A 47 -7.57 11.43 5.08
CA ASN A 47 -8.54 11.22 6.15
C ASN A 47 -7.92 10.61 7.41
N SER A 48 -6.70 10.09 7.33
CA SER A 48 -6.02 9.45 8.46
C SER A 48 -5.39 10.48 9.39
N LYS A 49 -5.79 10.46 10.66
CA LYS A 49 -5.20 11.33 11.69
C LYS A 49 -3.75 10.96 12.03
N ASP A 50 -3.35 9.72 11.75
CA ASP A 50 -1.99 9.22 12.00
C ASP A 50 -1.00 9.55 10.89
N HIS A 51 -1.45 10.10 9.76
CA HIS A 51 -0.62 10.36 8.58
C HIS A 51 -0.64 11.83 8.12
N THR A 52 -0.99 12.77 9.02
CA THR A 52 -1.07 14.19 8.69
C THR A 52 0.28 14.76 8.26
N THR A 53 1.37 14.37 8.91
CA THR A 53 2.74 14.78 8.55
C THR A 53 3.13 14.21 7.18
N LEU A 54 2.83 12.94 6.91
CA LEU A 54 3.09 12.31 5.62
C LEU A 54 2.33 13.04 4.48
N VAL A 55 1.06 13.34 4.69
CA VAL A 55 0.23 14.06 3.70
C VAL A 55 0.78 15.46 3.44
N ALA A 56 1.20 16.18 4.49
CA ALA A 56 1.85 17.49 4.34
C ALA A 56 3.16 17.37 3.53
N ALA A 57 3.98 16.36 3.81
CA ALA A 57 5.21 16.08 3.09
C ALA A 57 4.98 15.77 1.60
N VAL A 58 3.98 14.93 1.28
CA VAL A 58 3.60 14.59 -0.10
C VAL A 58 3.14 15.82 -0.88
N LYS A 59 2.37 16.71 -0.24
CA LYS A 59 1.94 17.98 -0.82
C LYS A 59 3.13 18.92 -1.07
N ALA A 60 4.01 19.10 -0.07
CA ALA A 60 5.21 19.94 -0.19
C ALA A 60 6.16 19.44 -1.28
N ALA A 61 6.31 18.14 -1.42
CA ALA A 61 7.11 17.51 -2.47
C ALA A 61 6.48 17.60 -3.88
N GLY A 62 5.19 17.92 -3.99
CA GLY A 62 4.45 17.92 -5.26
C GLY A 62 4.18 16.53 -5.82
N LEU A 63 4.12 15.51 -4.96
CA LEU A 63 3.92 14.10 -5.36
C LEU A 63 2.46 13.65 -5.32
N VAL A 64 1.52 14.55 -5.06
CA VAL A 64 0.08 14.24 -4.98
C VAL A 64 -0.42 13.60 -6.27
N GLU A 65 -0.14 14.19 -7.43
CA GLU A 65 -0.56 13.66 -8.74
C GLU A 65 0.10 12.31 -9.05
N THR A 66 1.40 12.18 -8.74
CA THR A 66 2.15 10.93 -8.94
C THR A 66 1.54 9.78 -8.15
N LEU A 67 1.24 9.99 -6.86
CA LEU A 67 0.66 8.96 -5.99
C LEU A 67 -0.86 8.77 -6.18
N SER A 68 -1.53 9.70 -6.84
CA SER A 68 -2.92 9.55 -7.28
C SER A 68 -3.04 8.89 -8.65
N GLY A 69 -1.94 8.79 -9.39
CA GLY A 69 -1.88 8.24 -10.74
C GLY A 69 -2.13 6.74 -10.80
N LYS A 70 -2.06 6.24 -12.04
CA LYS A 70 -2.25 4.80 -12.32
C LYS A 70 -1.08 4.01 -11.74
N GLY A 71 -1.36 3.24 -10.65
CA GLY A 71 -0.42 2.29 -10.09
C GLY A 71 -0.19 1.06 -10.98
N PRO A 72 0.10 -0.08 -10.40
CA PRO A 72 0.03 -0.31 -8.95
C PRO A 72 1.27 0.15 -8.18
N PHE A 73 1.03 0.69 -6.97
CA PHE A 73 2.09 1.08 -6.04
C PHE A 73 1.95 0.33 -4.72
N THR A 74 3.10 0.05 -4.07
CA THR A 74 3.15 -0.33 -2.66
C THR A 74 3.80 0.80 -1.89
N VAL A 75 3.07 1.39 -0.96
CA VAL A 75 3.52 2.53 -0.16
C VAL A 75 3.72 2.10 1.29
N PHE A 76 4.93 2.29 1.80
CA PHE A 76 5.25 2.14 3.21
C PHE A 76 5.01 3.48 3.91
N ALA A 77 3.86 3.62 4.57
CA ALA A 77 3.40 4.90 5.13
C ALA A 77 3.82 5.04 6.60
N PRO A 78 4.81 5.90 6.91
CA PRO A 78 5.17 6.19 8.30
C PRO A 78 4.08 7.03 8.97
N THR A 79 3.79 6.70 10.23
CA THR A 79 2.85 7.47 11.07
C THR A 79 3.48 8.77 11.56
N ASN A 80 2.66 9.69 12.09
CA ASN A 80 3.16 10.89 12.78
C ASN A 80 4.19 10.52 13.86
N ALA A 81 3.88 9.49 14.66
CA ALA A 81 4.81 8.99 15.68
C ALA A 81 6.13 8.45 15.09
N ALA A 82 6.13 7.97 13.84
CA ALA A 82 7.36 7.59 13.15
C ALA A 82 8.22 8.82 12.80
N PHE A 83 7.60 9.92 12.40
CA PHE A 83 8.30 11.19 12.16
C PHE A 83 8.83 11.80 13.46
N ASP A 84 8.12 11.64 14.58
CA ASP A 84 8.55 12.13 15.90
C ASP A 84 9.83 11.45 16.41
N LYS A 85 10.17 10.26 15.90
CA LYS A 85 11.42 9.56 16.18
C LYS A 85 12.65 10.18 15.49
N LEU A 86 12.43 11.00 14.45
CA LEU A 86 13.53 11.70 13.79
C LEU A 86 14.12 12.79 14.70
N PRO A 87 15.41 13.16 14.51
CA PRO A 87 16.00 14.27 15.24
C PRO A 87 15.16 15.54 15.10
N LYS A 88 15.05 16.32 16.19
CA LYS A 88 14.29 17.58 16.20
C LYS A 88 14.74 18.49 15.05
N GLY A 89 13.78 19.07 14.35
CA GLY A 89 14.03 19.96 13.21
C GLY A 89 14.25 19.24 11.87
N THR A 90 14.40 17.90 11.84
CA THR A 90 14.60 17.17 10.58
C THR A 90 13.37 17.29 9.68
N VAL A 91 12.16 17.08 10.22
CA VAL A 91 10.90 17.18 9.46
C VAL A 91 10.71 18.61 8.94
N GLU A 92 10.91 19.60 9.80
CA GLU A 92 10.79 21.03 9.44
C GLU A 92 11.79 21.40 8.34
N THR A 93 13.02 20.89 8.44
CA THR A 93 14.05 21.10 7.40
C THR A 93 13.67 20.44 6.08
N LEU A 94 13.17 19.20 6.11
CA LEU A 94 12.73 18.50 4.89
C LEU A 94 11.52 19.16 4.23
N LEU A 95 10.64 19.81 4.99
CA LEU A 95 9.46 20.51 4.45
C LEU A 95 9.79 21.87 3.83
N LYS A 96 11.01 22.38 3.98
CA LYS A 96 11.41 23.64 3.36
C LYS A 96 11.48 23.54 1.84
N PRO A 97 11.08 24.58 1.10
CA PRO A 97 11.11 24.58 -0.37
C PRO A 97 12.48 24.26 -0.98
N GLU A 98 13.57 24.71 -0.32
CA GLU A 98 14.94 24.43 -0.75
C GLU A 98 15.33 22.96 -0.66
N ASN A 99 14.62 22.15 0.16
CA ASN A 99 14.88 20.72 0.36
C ASN A 99 13.87 19.82 -0.37
N LYS A 100 13.11 20.38 -1.30
CA LYS A 100 12.05 19.64 -2.03
C LYS A 100 12.56 18.37 -2.69
N GLU A 101 13.72 18.40 -3.34
CA GLU A 101 14.30 17.23 -3.99
C GLU A 101 14.69 16.14 -2.98
N MET A 102 15.26 16.52 -1.84
CA MET A 102 15.57 15.60 -0.76
C MET A 102 14.30 14.96 -0.21
N LEU A 103 13.24 15.76 0.00
CA LEU A 103 11.94 15.26 0.45
C LEU A 103 11.32 14.31 -0.58
N GLN A 104 11.40 14.62 -1.87
CA GLN A 104 10.97 13.71 -2.95
C GLN A 104 11.74 12.40 -2.91
N GLY A 105 13.06 12.44 -2.72
CA GLY A 105 13.92 11.26 -2.57
C GLY A 105 13.45 10.37 -1.41
N VAL A 106 13.26 10.96 -0.23
CA VAL A 106 12.75 10.23 0.94
C VAL A 106 11.38 9.63 0.68
N LEU A 107 10.44 10.38 0.12
CA LEU A 107 9.08 9.88 -0.12
C LEU A 107 9.03 8.79 -1.20
N THR A 108 9.78 8.95 -2.30
CA THR A 108 9.85 7.92 -3.36
C THR A 108 10.64 6.69 -2.92
N TYR A 109 11.52 6.82 -1.92
CA TYR A 109 12.17 5.69 -1.27
C TYR A 109 11.19 4.82 -0.47
N HIS A 110 10.07 5.39 0.02
CA HIS A 110 9.00 4.66 0.68
C HIS A 110 8.02 3.99 -0.30
N VAL A 111 8.23 4.10 -1.61
CA VAL A 111 7.34 3.56 -2.64
C VAL A 111 8.07 2.48 -3.45
N VAL A 112 7.43 1.34 -3.58
CA VAL A 112 7.88 0.23 -4.44
C VAL A 112 6.86 0.06 -5.57
N ALA A 113 7.35 -0.14 -6.79
CA ALA A 113 6.50 -0.42 -7.93
C ALA A 113 5.85 -1.81 -7.79
N GLY A 114 4.59 -1.90 -8.23
CA GLY A 114 3.80 -3.13 -8.09
C GLY A 114 2.94 -3.15 -6.83
N LYS A 115 1.99 -4.08 -6.80
CA LYS A 115 1.12 -4.32 -5.65
C LYS A 115 1.63 -5.54 -4.89
N TRP A 116 2.27 -5.31 -3.76
CA TRP A 116 2.83 -6.34 -2.89
C TRP A 116 1.97 -6.47 -1.64
N SER A 117 1.20 -7.54 -1.53
CA SER A 117 0.51 -7.86 -0.28
C SER A 117 1.49 -8.37 0.79
N ALA A 118 1.07 -8.36 2.05
CA ALA A 118 1.87 -8.96 3.13
C ALA A 118 2.18 -10.44 2.85
N ALA A 119 1.24 -11.16 2.25
CA ALA A 119 1.44 -12.56 1.86
C ALA A 119 2.53 -12.70 0.78
N ASP A 120 2.56 -11.80 -0.21
CA ASP A 120 3.59 -11.79 -1.26
C ASP A 120 4.97 -11.50 -0.67
N VAL A 121 5.05 -10.51 0.23
CA VAL A 121 6.29 -10.16 0.93
C VAL A 121 6.80 -11.34 1.76
N VAL A 122 5.93 -11.97 2.54
CA VAL A 122 6.28 -13.14 3.37
C VAL A 122 6.73 -14.33 2.49
N ALA A 123 6.03 -14.58 1.39
CA ALA A 123 6.43 -15.61 0.44
C ALA A 123 7.81 -15.34 -0.18
N ALA A 124 8.07 -14.07 -0.56
CA ALA A 124 9.35 -13.64 -1.09
C ALA A 124 10.49 -13.78 -0.06
N ILE A 125 10.24 -13.43 1.21
CA ILE A 125 11.19 -13.61 2.31
C ILE A 125 11.54 -15.10 2.50
N LYS A 126 10.52 -15.98 2.50
CA LYS A 126 10.73 -17.43 2.62
C LYS A 126 11.54 -17.99 1.46
N LYS A 127 11.22 -17.58 0.22
CA LYS A 127 11.96 -17.96 -0.98
C LYS A 127 13.40 -17.45 -0.98
N GLY A 128 13.64 -16.28 -0.38
CA GLY A 128 14.96 -15.65 -0.26
C GLY A 128 15.74 -16.04 1.00
N ASN A 129 15.49 -17.23 1.57
CA ASN A 129 16.20 -17.77 2.75
C ASN A 129 16.16 -16.81 3.96
N GLY A 130 15.02 -16.21 4.23
CA GLY A 130 14.75 -15.36 5.38
C GLY A 130 14.88 -13.87 5.14
N THR A 131 15.25 -13.44 3.94
CA THR A 131 15.28 -12.03 3.52
C THR A 131 14.78 -11.84 2.10
N TYR A 132 14.20 -10.69 1.82
CA TYR A 132 13.82 -10.25 0.47
C TYR A 132 14.22 -8.80 0.28
N THR A 133 14.75 -8.46 -0.90
CA THR A 133 15.13 -7.09 -1.23
C THR A 133 14.32 -6.60 -2.43
N ALA A 134 13.64 -5.46 -2.26
CA ALA A 134 12.94 -4.77 -3.33
C ALA A 134 13.65 -3.45 -3.68
N THR A 135 13.54 -3.05 -4.94
CA THR A 135 14.00 -1.73 -5.40
C THR A 135 12.84 -0.74 -5.29
N THR A 136 13.12 0.43 -4.72
CA THR A 136 12.15 1.51 -4.57
C THR A 136 12.04 2.34 -5.86
N VAL A 137 11.02 3.18 -5.93
CA VAL A 137 10.85 4.13 -7.06
C VAL A 137 12.00 5.13 -7.13
N GLN A 138 12.59 5.47 -5.99
CA GLN A 138 13.79 6.32 -5.90
C GLN A 138 15.05 5.63 -6.48
N GLY A 139 15.06 4.29 -6.55
CA GLY A 139 16.18 3.48 -7.02
C GLY A 139 16.97 2.79 -5.91
N GLY A 140 16.78 3.16 -4.66
CA GLY A 140 17.39 2.51 -3.51
C GLY A 140 16.73 1.17 -3.16
N LYS A 141 17.27 0.48 -2.17
CA LYS A 141 16.85 -0.87 -1.79
C LYS A 141 16.23 -0.90 -0.41
N LEU A 142 15.13 -1.65 -0.29
CA LEU A 142 14.53 -2.02 0.98
C LEU A 142 14.67 -3.52 1.18
N THR A 143 15.17 -3.93 2.34
CA THR A 143 15.30 -5.33 2.71
C THR A 143 14.21 -5.71 3.71
N PHE A 144 13.46 -6.76 3.40
CA PHE A 144 12.39 -7.28 4.23
C PHE A 144 12.86 -8.53 4.97
N LYS A 145 12.53 -8.62 6.24
CA LYS A 145 12.84 -9.75 7.11
C LYS A 145 11.68 -10.04 8.05
N MET A 146 11.47 -11.30 8.36
CA MET A 146 10.56 -11.69 9.44
C MET A 146 11.31 -11.80 10.77
N ASP A 147 10.67 -11.31 11.83
CA ASP A 147 11.05 -11.58 13.20
C ASP A 147 9.80 -12.04 13.96
N GLY A 148 9.75 -13.34 14.24
CA GLY A 148 8.54 -14.00 14.72
C GLY A 148 7.40 -13.90 13.70
N LYS A 149 6.32 -13.19 14.07
CA LYS A 149 5.15 -12.95 13.21
C LYS A 149 5.20 -11.58 12.52
N ASP A 150 6.15 -10.75 12.89
CA ASP A 150 6.27 -9.38 12.41
C ASP A 150 7.15 -9.30 11.16
N VAL A 151 6.75 -8.46 10.23
CA VAL A 151 7.56 -8.12 9.06
C VAL A 151 8.26 -6.79 9.32
N TRP A 152 9.56 -6.80 9.16
CA TRP A 152 10.43 -5.64 9.29
C TRP A 152 10.95 -5.20 7.93
N VAL A 153 10.99 -3.90 7.73
CA VAL A 153 11.60 -3.24 6.58
C VAL A 153 12.89 -2.60 7.03
N ILE A 154 13.99 -2.91 6.37
CA ILE A 154 15.33 -2.42 6.72
C ILE A 154 15.81 -1.55 5.56
N ASP A 155 16.20 -0.33 5.88
CA ASP A 155 16.73 0.63 4.92
C ASP A 155 18.25 0.46 4.69
N GLU A 156 18.80 1.23 3.75
CA GLU A 156 20.22 1.16 3.38
C GLU A 156 21.16 1.72 4.46
N LYS A 157 20.64 2.47 5.44
CA LYS A 157 21.38 2.96 6.60
C LYS A 157 21.34 1.99 7.78
N GLY A 158 20.59 0.87 7.62
CA GLY A 158 20.40 -0.12 8.68
C GLY A 158 19.26 0.22 9.64
N GLY A 159 18.50 1.28 9.36
CA GLY A 159 17.26 1.61 10.07
C GLY A 159 16.21 0.53 9.86
N LYS A 160 15.44 0.24 10.91
CA LYS A 160 14.41 -0.79 10.90
C LYS A 160 13.05 -0.20 11.18
N ALA A 161 12.07 -0.49 10.34
CA ALA A 161 10.68 -0.14 10.51
C ALA A 161 9.83 -1.40 10.59
N LYS A 162 8.92 -1.46 11.57
CA LYS A 162 7.95 -2.55 11.69
C LYS A 162 6.70 -2.20 10.89
N ILE A 163 6.17 -3.17 10.15
CA ILE A 163 4.85 -3.06 9.54
C ILE A 163 3.80 -3.29 10.64
N THR A 164 3.05 -2.26 10.98
CA THR A 164 2.03 -2.30 12.05
C THR A 164 0.64 -2.62 11.52
N ILE A 165 0.30 -2.11 10.32
CA ILE A 165 -0.95 -2.42 9.61
C ILE A 165 -0.57 -2.75 8.17
N ALA A 166 -0.82 -4.00 7.76
CA ALA A 166 -0.54 -4.43 6.40
C ALA A 166 -1.81 -4.46 5.54
N ASP A 167 -1.66 -4.56 4.21
CA ASP A 167 -2.74 -4.81 3.24
C ASP A 167 -3.89 -3.80 3.33
N VAL A 168 -3.58 -2.51 3.46
CA VAL A 168 -4.56 -1.44 3.30
C VAL A 168 -4.75 -1.19 1.80
N ASN A 169 -5.72 -1.89 1.21
CA ASN A 169 -5.93 -1.88 -0.23
C ASN A 169 -6.51 -0.54 -0.72
N GLN A 170 -6.00 -0.09 -1.86
CA GLN A 170 -6.38 1.13 -2.57
C GLN A 170 -6.71 0.80 -4.03
N SER A 171 -7.39 1.69 -4.73
CA SER A 171 -7.70 1.50 -6.16
C SER A 171 -6.43 1.46 -7.04
N ASN A 172 -5.39 2.17 -6.65
CA ASN A 172 -4.12 2.26 -7.37
C ASN A 172 -2.92 1.62 -6.63
N GLY A 173 -3.16 0.80 -5.60
CA GLY A 173 -2.08 0.12 -4.91
C GLY A 173 -2.44 -0.47 -3.55
N VAL A 174 -1.46 -0.56 -2.68
CA VAL A 174 -1.58 -1.02 -1.31
C VAL A 174 -0.70 -0.17 -0.38
N ILE A 175 -1.20 0.12 0.82
CA ILE A 175 -0.44 0.80 1.87
C ILE A 175 -0.09 -0.22 2.96
N HIS A 176 1.16 -0.19 3.42
CA HIS A 176 1.61 -0.82 4.66
C HIS A 176 2.05 0.28 5.62
N VAL A 177 1.40 0.36 6.76
CA VAL A 177 1.73 1.35 7.79
C VAL A 177 2.97 0.89 8.54
N ILE A 178 3.93 1.79 8.71
CA ILE A 178 5.19 1.54 9.41
C ILE A 178 5.39 2.50 10.57
N ASP A 179 6.13 2.06 11.57
CA ASP A 179 6.38 2.79 12.83
C ASP A 179 7.66 3.64 12.83
N THR A 180 8.42 3.64 11.73
CA THR A 180 9.69 4.36 11.61
C THR A 180 9.87 4.85 10.18
N VAL A 181 10.40 6.06 10.00
CA VAL A 181 10.73 6.62 8.68
C VAL A 181 11.97 5.95 8.13
N LEU A 182 11.93 5.51 6.88
CA LEU A 182 13.06 4.89 6.19
C LEU A 182 13.93 5.94 5.53
N MET A 183 15.23 5.76 5.58
CA MET A 183 16.21 6.72 5.06
C MET A 183 17.12 6.06 4.03
N HIS A 184 17.25 6.66 2.84
CA HIS A 184 18.23 6.23 1.85
C HIS A 184 19.63 6.83 2.15
N LYS A 185 20.66 6.24 1.54
CA LYS A 185 22.03 6.76 1.58
C LYS A 185 22.15 8.07 0.82
#